data_79a51ccb6002b2c02928d35e79d7647d
#
_entry.id   79a51ccb6002b2c02928d35e79d7647d
#
_cell.length_a   1.000
_cell.length_b   1.000
_cell.length_c   1.000
_cell.angle_alpha   90.00
_cell.angle_beta   90.00
_cell.angle_gamma   90.00
#
_symmetry.space_group_name_H-M   'P 1'
#
loop_
_entity.id
_entity.type
_entity.pdbx_description
1 polymer ?
#
loop_
_entity_poly.entity_id
_entity_poly.type
_entity_poly.pdbx_seq_one_letter_code
_entity_poly.pdbx_strand_id
1 'polypeptide(L)'
;MSNTPSTDKAVPKVLIIYAHPEPHTSIANQMMVKKVESLGHVKIHDLYAIYPDFFIDVPYEHDLLLEYDVIVFQHPLFMYSCPSLLKEWFDRVLGKGFAFGEQSALKGKHWRSVITTGGKEEAFGAAGYNKYPLQEILQPFELTAALCQMHWISPLVLHWARNVSDMTLYQHAEAYRNWLRAPLQDIGANDGSD
;
A
#
# COMPACT_ATOMS: atom_id res chain seq x y z
N MET A 1 -17.09 -38.19 -18.06
CA MET A 1 -16.75 -36.79 -18.41
C MET A 1 -17.19 -35.94 -17.24
N SER A 2 -16.28 -35.74 -16.31
CA SER A 2 -16.52 -34.92 -15.09
C SER A 2 -16.16 -33.48 -15.39
N ASN A 3 -17.21 -32.65 -15.53
CA ASN A 3 -17.08 -31.21 -15.61
C ASN A 3 -16.78 -30.68 -14.19
N THR A 4 -15.53 -30.39 -13.92
CA THR A 4 -15.14 -29.62 -12.72
C THR A 4 -15.51 -28.15 -13.00
N PRO A 5 -16.37 -27.52 -12.20
CA PRO A 5 -16.63 -26.09 -12.39
C PRO A 5 -15.35 -25.34 -12.04
N SER A 6 -14.83 -24.56 -12.99
CA SER A 6 -13.83 -23.54 -12.72
C SER A 6 -14.49 -22.51 -11.80
N THR A 7 -14.07 -22.48 -10.55
CA THR A 7 -14.42 -21.37 -9.65
C THR A 7 -13.71 -20.14 -10.18
N ASP A 8 -14.44 -19.33 -10.93
CA ASP A 8 -14.03 -17.98 -11.31
C ASP A 8 -13.97 -17.18 -10.00
N LYS A 9 -12.80 -17.19 -9.34
CA LYS A 9 -12.60 -16.40 -8.12
C LYS A 9 -12.72 -14.92 -8.50
N ALA A 10 -13.70 -14.26 -7.93
CA ALA A 10 -13.86 -12.81 -8.12
C ALA A 10 -12.53 -12.10 -7.81
N VAL A 11 -12.20 -11.08 -8.62
CA VAL A 11 -10.99 -10.30 -8.40
C VAL A 11 -11.09 -9.63 -7.02
N PRO A 12 -10.06 -9.75 -6.17
CA PRO A 12 -10.06 -9.14 -4.84
C PRO A 12 -10.29 -7.63 -4.91
N LYS A 13 -11.11 -7.10 -4.00
CA LYS A 13 -11.34 -5.66 -3.88
C LYS A 13 -10.11 -4.99 -3.25
N VAL A 14 -9.66 -3.90 -3.84
CA VAL A 14 -8.47 -3.16 -3.40
C VAL A 14 -8.84 -1.75 -2.95
N LEU A 15 -8.42 -1.39 -1.74
CA LEU A 15 -8.47 -0.03 -1.23
C LEU A 15 -7.07 0.57 -1.27
N ILE A 16 -6.90 1.67 -2.00
CA ILE A 16 -5.66 2.45 -1.99
C ILE A 16 -5.85 3.63 -1.04
N ILE A 17 -5.24 3.54 0.14
CA ILE A 17 -5.08 4.67 1.05
C ILE A 17 -3.94 5.53 0.50
N TYR A 18 -4.32 6.61 -0.19
CA TYR A 18 -3.38 7.55 -0.79
C TYR A 18 -3.10 8.70 0.18
N ALA A 19 -1.82 8.94 0.46
CA ALA A 19 -1.41 10.01 1.39
C ALA A 19 -0.23 10.79 0.84
N HIS A 20 -0.48 11.95 0.24
CA HIS A 20 0.54 12.88 -0.19
C HIS A 20 0.15 14.31 0.23
N PRO A 21 0.95 15.00 1.10
CA PRO A 21 0.58 16.34 1.61
C PRO A 21 0.55 17.41 0.51
N GLU A 22 1.31 17.20 -0.56
CA GLU A 22 1.38 18.11 -1.71
C GLU A 22 1.06 17.32 -3.00
N PRO A 23 -0.19 16.86 -3.20
CA PRO A 23 -0.51 15.99 -4.32
C PRO A 23 -0.21 16.64 -5.67
N HIS A 24 -0.39 17.96 -5.80
CA HIS A 24 -0.17 18.69 -7.06
C HIS A 24 1.29 18.76 -7.51
N THR A 25 2.25 18.58 -6.61
CA THR A 25 3.68 18.60 -6.90
C THR A 25 4.25 17.20 -7.17
N SER A 26 3.49 16.16 -6.86
CA SER A 26 3.93 14.77 -6.96
C SER A 26 3.54 14.13 -8.29
N ILE A 27 4.32 14.41 -9.34
CA ILE A 27 4.09 13.84 -10.68
C ILE A 27 4.02 12.30 -10.62
N ALA A 28 4.93 11.67 -9.91
CA ALA A 28 5.01 10.22 -9.80
C ALA A 28 3.75 9.60 -9.17
N ASN A 29 3.34 10.09 -8.00
CA ASN A 29 2.16 9.55 -7.33
C ASN A 29 0.88 9.83 -8.11
N GLN A 30 0.73 11.02 -8.70
CA GLN A 30 -0.41 11.33 -9.56
C GLN A 30 -0.50 10.40 -10.76
N MET A 31 0.62 10.14 -11.44
CA MET A 31 0.63 9.22 -12.60
C MET A 31 0.22 7.81 -12.18
N MET A 32 0.73 7.30 -11.05
CA MET A 32 0.33 5.99 -10.53
C MET A 32 -1.16 5.93 -10.20
N VAL A 33 -1.70 6.93 -9.50
CA VAL A 33 -3.14 7.03 -9.18
C VAL A 33 -3.98 7.04 -10.46
N LYS A 34 -3.68 7.96 -11.38
CA LYS A 34 -4.40 8.09 -12.64
C LYS A 34 -4.38 6.81 -13.49
N LYS A 35 -3.28 6.05 -13.41
CA LYS A 35 -3.13 4.81 -14.18
C LYS A 35 -4.06 3.70 -13.67
N VAL A 36 -4.44 3.71 -12.41
CA VAL A 36 -5.21 2.65 -11.77
C VAL A 36 -6.67 3.00 -11.46
N GLU A 37 -7.05 4.28 -11.49
CA GLU A 37 -8.41 4.77 -11.19
C GLU A 37 -9.53 4.14 -12.02
N SER A 38 -9.21 3.64 -13.22
CA SER A 38 -10.18 3.00 -14.12
C SER A 38 -10.45 1.52 -13.79
N LEU A 39 -9.77 0.94 -12.79
CA LEU A 39 -9.99 -0.45 -12.38
C LEU A 39 -11.21 -0.53 -11.46
N GLY A 40 -12.29 -1.18 -11.89
CA GLY A 40 -13.59 -1.17 -11.19
C GLY A 40 -13.60 -1.81 -9.79
N HIS A 41 -12.60 -2.64 -9.46
CA HIS A 41 -12.42 -3.26 -8.14
C HIS A 41 -11.44 -2.50 -7.24
N VAL A 42 -10.91 -1.35 -7.69
CA VAL A 42 -9.98 -0.49 -6.97
C VAL A 42 -10.68 0.79 -6.54
N LYS A 43 -10.61 1.12 -5.26
CA LYS A 43 -11.02 2.42 -4.72
C LYS A 43 -9.81 3.21 -4.28
N ILE A 44 -9.71 4.45 -4.71
CA ILE A 44 -8.71 5.41 -4.23
C ILE A 44 -9.34 6.25 -3.14
N HIS A 45 -8.68 6.28 -1.98
CA HIS A 45 -9.08 7.00 -0.78
C HIS A 45 -7.98 8.01 -0.42
N ASP A 46 -8.14 9.25 -0.88
CA ASP A 46 -7.16 10.32 -0.68
C ASP A 46 -7.35 10.97 0.69
N LEU A 47 -6.46 10.62 1.63
CA LEU A 47 -6.56 11.09 3.02
C LEU A 47 -6.47 12.62 3.12
N TYR A 48 -5.58 13.26 2.36
CA TYR A 48 -5.41 14.72 2.44
C TYR A 48 -6.57 15.49 1.81
N ALA A 49 -7.28 14.88 0.85
CA ALA A 49 -8.49 15.48 0.30
C ALA A 49 -9.70 15.32 1.24
N ILE A 50 -9.77 14.22 1.98
CA ILE A 50 -10.91 13.88 2.85
C ILE A 50 -10.74 14.49 4.24
N TYR A 51 -9.52 14.50 4.79
CA TYR A 51 -9.20 14.97 6.14
C TYR A 51 -8.17 16.12 6.14
N PRO A 52 -8.46 17.25 5.49
CA PRO A 52 -7.51 18.37 5.41
C PRO A 52 -7.19 19.00 6.78
N ASP A 53 -8.07 18.80 7.76
CA ASP A 53 -7.96 19.26 9.14
C ASP A 53 -7.45 18.18 10.11
N PHE A 54 -7.09 17.00 9.60
CA PHE A 54 -6.65 15.83 10.38
C PHE A 54 -7.72 15.22 11.30
N PHE A 55 -8.98 15.62 11.16
CA PHE A 55 -10.07 15.07 11.96
C PHE A 55 -10.64 13.80 11.30
N ILE A 56 -10.04 12.65 11.61
CA ILE A 56 -10.35 11.37 10.98
C ILE A 56 -11.65 10.79 11.56
N ASP A 57 -12.59 10.44 10.68
CA ASP A 57 -13.82 9.70 11.01
C ASP A 57 -13.50 8.19 11.14
N VAL A 58 -13.11 7.79 12.35
CA VAL A 58 -12.68 6.41 12.63
C VAL A 58 -13.77 5.37 12.32
N PRO A 59 -15.05 5.55 12.70
CA PRO A 59 -16.11 4.63 12.30
C PRO A 59 -16.21 4.44 10.79
N TYR A 60 -16.19 5.52 10.03
CA TYR A 60 -16.21 5.46 8.55
C TYR A 60 -15.02 4.70 7.99
N GLU A 61 -13.80 4.94 8.51
CA GLU A 61 -12.59 4.23 8.07
C GLU A 61 -12.66 2.73 8.41
N HIS A 62 -13.23 2.36 9.57
CA HIS A 62 -13.45 0.97 9.93
C HIS A 62 -14.40 0.28 8.95
N ASP A 63 -15.56 0.88 8.66
CA ASP A 63 -16.53 0.34 7.71
C ASP A 63 -15.90 0.19 6.33
N LEU A 64 -15.14 1.19 5.90
CA LEU A 64 -14.43 1.15 4.63
C LEU A 64 -13.42 0.00 4.57
N LEU A 65 -12.60 -0.19 5.60
CA LEU A 65 -11.61 -1.26 5.65
C LEU A 65 -12.23 -2.66 5.57
N LEU A 66 -13.44 -2.84 6.11
CA LEU A 66 -14.14 -4.13 6.09
C LEU A 66 -14.54 -4.57 4.68
N GLU A 67 -14.78 -3.63 3.76
CA GLU A 67 -15.25 -3.91 2.41
C GLU A 67 -14.19 -4.45 1.45
N TYR A 68 -12.88 -4.34 1.79
CA TYR A 68 -11.77 -4.62 0.90
C TYR A 68 -10.88 -5.75 1.40
N ASP A 69 -10.32 -6.51 0.46
CA ASP A 69 -9.46 -7.67 0.72
C ASP A 69 -7.98 -7.28 0.80
N VAL A 70 -7.60 -6.28 0.00
CA VAL A 70 -6.23 -5.77 -0.10
C VAL A 70 -6.22 -4.29 0.23
N ILE A 71 -5.40 -3.91 1.18
CA ILE A 71 -5.18 -2.51 1.57
C ILE A 71 -3.80 -2.09 1.08
N VAL A 72 -3.78 -1.10 0.21
CA VAL A 72 -2.56 -0.51 -0.33
C VAL A 72 -2.32 0.84 0.35
N PHE A 73 -1.13 1.05 0.89
CA PHE A 73 -0.71 2.36 1.41
C PHE A 73 0.25 3.00 0.41
N GLN A 74 -0.26 3.99 -0.34
CA GLN A 74 0.52 4.71 -1.35
C GLN A 74 0.93 6.08 -0.83
N HIS A 75 2.25 6.27 -0.63
CA HIS A 75 2.78 7.49 -0.02
C HIS A 75 4.27 7.71 -0.36
N PRO A 76 4.79 8.95 -0.23
CA PRO A 76 6.23 9.19 -0.23
C PRO A 76 6.88 8.72 1.07
N LEU A 77 8.13 8.31 1.00
CA LEU A 77 8.97 8.09 2.19
C LEU A 77 9.42 9.44 2.74
N PHE A 78 8.74 9.93 3.77
CA PHE A 78 9.07 11.19 4.44
C PHE A 78 9.73 10.91 5.78
N MET A 79 10.95 11.46 5.96
CA MET A 79 11.75 11.30 7.18
C MET A 79 11.82 9.82 7.64
N TYR A 80 12.08 8.94 6.67
CA TYR A 80 12.20 7.47 6.86
C TYR A 80 10.91 6.79 7.34
N SER A 81 9.76 7.44 7.17
CA SER A 81 8.43 6.97 7.57
C SER A 81 7.38 7.38 6.52
N CYS A 82 6.17 7.63 6.94
CA CYS A 82 5.07 8.10 6.10
C CYS A 82 4.72 9.57 6.41
N PRO A 83 3.91 10.22 5.57
CA PRO A 83 3.35 11.54 5.86
C PRO A 83 2.57 11.56 7.18
N SER A 84 2.56 12.71 7.85
CA SER A 84 1.99 12.88 9.20
C SER A 84 0.53 12.46 9.31
N LEU A 85 -0.31 12.82 8.32
CA LEU A 85 -1.72 12.41 8.33
C LEU A 85 -1.88 10.90 8.22
N LEU A 86 -1.03 10.20 7.45
CA LEU A 86 -1.08 8.74 7.38
C LEU A 86 -0.66 8.11 8.71
N LYS A 87 0.31 8.69 9.43
CA LYS A 87 0.69 8.22 10.76
C LYS A 87 -0.44 8.43 11.77
N GLU A 88 -1.08 9.61 11.75
CA GLU A 88 -2.28 9.89 12.57
C GLU A 88 -3.40 8.89 12.24
N TRP A 89 -3.60 8.58 10.95
CA TRP A 89 -4.57 7.58 10.52
C TRP A 89 -4.24 6.20 11.09
N PHE A 90 -2.97 5.75 11.05
CA PHE A 90 -2.57 4.48 11.67
C PHE A 90 -2.88 4.45 13.16
N ASP A 91 -2.52 5.52 13.88
CA ASP A 91 -2.69 5.58 15.33
C ASP A 91 -4.16 5.62 15.77
N ARG A 92 -5.03 6.21 14.96
CA ARG A 92 -6.46 6.36 15.25
C ARG A 92 -7.27 5.16 14.78
N VAL A 93 -7.04 4.72 13.56
CA VAL A 93 -7.87 3.71 12.87
C VAL A 93 -7.45 2.30 13.23
N LEU A 94 -6.13 2.02 13.31
CA LEU A 94 -5.62 0.69 13.64
C LEU A 94 -5.58 0.47 15.17
N GLY A 95 -6.70 0.71 15.84
CA GLY A 95 -6.82 0.61 17.28
C GLY A 95 -7.07 -0.82 17.80
N LYS A 96 -6.78 -1.02 19.10
CA LYS A 96 -7.10 -2.27 19.81
C LYS A 96 -8.63 -2.52 19.79
N GLY A 97 -9.02 -3.77 19.54
CA GLY A 97 -10.43 -4.18 19.47
C GLY A 97 -11.01 -4.14 18.04
N PHE A 98 -10.36 -3.40 17.11
CA PHE A 98 -10.68 -3.45 15.69
C PHE A 98 -9.56 -4.09 14.89
N ALA A 99 -8.37 -3.48 14.87
CA ALA A 99 -7.27 -3.93 14.02
C ALA A 99 -6.42 -5.03 14.68
N PHE A 100 -6.35 -5.06 15.99
CA PHE A 100 -5.58 -6.06 16.74
C PHE A 100 -6.18 -6.38 18.11
N GLY A 101 -5.68 -7.44 18.75
CA GLY A 101 -6.18 -7.98 20.01
C GLY A 101 -6.76 -9.39 19.83
N GLU A 102 -7.73 -9.77 20.66
CA GLU A 102 -8.33 -11.11 20.61
C GLU A 102 -9.07 -11.37 19.29
N GLN A 103 -9.69 -10.34 18.74
CA GLN A 103 -10.35 -10.39 17.43
C GLN A 103 -9.85 -9.22 16.58
N SER A 104 -9.15 -9.53 15.49
CA SER A 104 -8.77 -8.55 14.49
C SER A 104 -9.74 -8.60 13.31
N ALA A 105 -10.42 -7.50 13.04
CA ALA A 105 -11.30 -7.37 11.87
C ALA A 105 -10.50 -7.34 10.54
N LEU A 106 -9.18 -7.12 10.61
CA LEU A 106 -8.28 -7.07 9.47
C LEU A 106 -7.57 -8.40 9.20
N LYS A 107 -7.78 -9.40 10.07
CA LYS A 107 -7.15 -10.72 9.94
C LYS A 107 -7.38 -11.34 8.57
N GLY A 108 -6.27 -11.76 7.95
CA GLY A 108 -6.28 -12.41 6.64
C GLY A 108 -6.40 -11.46 5.45
N LYS A 109 -6.62 -10.15 5.66
CA LYS A 109 -6.50 -9.14 4.60
C LYS A 109 -5.02 -8.96 4.24
N HIS A 110 -4.76 -8.33 3.11
CA HIS A 110 -3.40 -8.14 2.60
C HIS A 110 -2.99 -6.66 2.70
N TRP A 111 -1.74 -6.43 3.08
CA TRP A 111 -1.10 -5.11 3.13
C TRP A 111 -0.02 -5.01 2.07
N ARG A 112 -0.06 -3.98 1.25
CA ARG A 112 1.05 -3.60 0.38
C ARG A 112 1.36 -2.12 0.50
N SER A 113 2.65 -1.79 0.69
CA SER A 113 3.10 -0.40 0.61
C SER A 113 3.56 -0.07 -0.82
N VAL A 114 3.11 1.07 -1.36
CA VAL A 114 3.53 1.62 -2.65
C VAL A 114 4.23 2.94 -2.36
N ILE A 115 5.55 2.97 -2.51
CA ILE A 115 6.39 4.02 -1.91
C ILE A 115 7.21 4.73 -2.99
N THR A 116 7.26 6.05 -2.89
CA THR A 116 8.20 6.87 -3.64
C THR A 116 9.30 7.38 -2.72
N THR A 117 10.56 7.35 -3.17
CA THR A 117 11.69 7.90 -2.40
C THR A 117 12.36 9.06 -3.14
N GLY A 118 12.91 10.00 -2.37
CA GLY A 118 13.74 11.09 -2.92
C GLY A 118 15.17 10.64 -3.23
N GLY A 119 15.64 9.56 -2.58
CA GLY A 119 16.97 8.97 -2.81
C GLY A 119 16.95 7.93 -3.91
N LYS A 120 18.10 7.72 -4.54
CA LYS A 120 18.34 6.58 -5.44
C LYS A 120 18.39 5.28 -4.64
N GLU A 121 18.26 4.14 -5.31
CA GLU A 121 18.34 2.84 -4.69
C GLU A 121 19.65 2.63 -3.93
N GLU A 122 20.79 3.04 -4.52
CA GLU A 122 22.13 2.91 -3.93
C GLU A 122 22.31 3.77 -2.66
N ALA A 123 21.40 4.71 -2.43
CA ALA A 123 21.42 5.51 -1.19
C ALA A 123 20.99 4.69 0.04
N PHE A 124 20.31 3.56 -0.18
CA PHE A 124 19.81 2.67 0.87
C PHE A 124 20.72 1.46 1.02
N GLY A 125 21.43 1.37 2.15
CA GLY A 125 22.37 0.30 2.44
C GLY A 125 23.60 0.82 3.19
N ALA A 126 24.45 -0.07 3.65
CA ALA A 126 25.62 0.25 4.48
C ALA A 126 26.59 1.25 3.82
N ALA A 127 26.72 1.22 2.50
CA ALA A 127 27.56 2.14 1.72
C ALA A 127 26.84 3.45 1.34
N GLY A 128 25.51 3.48 1.41
CA GLY A 128 24.71 4.66 1.10
C GLY A 128 24.64 5.66 2.25
N TYR A 129 24.17 6.87 1.98
CA TYR A 129 24.02 7.90 3.03
C TYR A 129 22.89 7.59 4.00
N ASN A 130 21.89 6.76 3.62
CA ASN A 130 20.82 6.33 4.51
C ASN A 130 21.24 5.21 5.48
N LYS A 131 22.41 4.60 5.30
CA LYS A 131 23.04 3.60 6.17
C LYS A 131 22.35 2.24 6.28
N TYR A 132 21.03 2.19 6.06
CA TYR A 132 20.21 0.99 6.19
C TYR A 132 19.55 0.63 4.85
N PRO A 133 19.40 -0.66 4.53
CA PRO A 133 18.53 -1.11 3.45
C PRO A 133 17.11 -0.59 3.62
N LEU A 134 16.43 -0.29 2.51
CA LEU A 134 15.05 0.23 2.57
C LEU A 134 14.11 -0.74 3.30
N GLN A 135 14.31 -2.04 3.14
CA GLN A 135 13.53 -3.07 3.82
C GLN A 135 13.59 -2.94 5.35
N GLU A 136 14.76 -2.61 5.91
CA GLU A 136 14.89 -2.38 7.35
C GLU A 136 14.17 -1.10 7.79
N ILE A 137 14.19 -0.06 6.96
CA ILE A 137 13.47 1.20 7.21
C ILE A 137 11.95 0.96 7.19
N LEU A 138 11.47 0.02 6.39
CA LEU A 138 10.05 -0.31 6.26
C LEU A 138 9.54 -1.33 7.29
N GLN A 139 10.40 -1.91 8.12
CA GLN A 139 10.01 -2.85 9.17
C GLN A 139 8.85 -2.38 10.06
N PRO A 140 8.72 -1.09 10.45
CA PRO A 140 7.57 -0.64 11.24
C PRO A 140 6.22 -0.90 10.57
N PHE A 141 6.14 -0.81 9.25
CA PHE A 141 4.90 -1.10 8.50
C PHE A 141 4.62 -2.60 8.45
N GLU A 142 5.65 -3.42 8.23
CA GLU A 142 5.54 -4.89 8.24
C GLU A 142 5.13 -5.39 9.63
N LEU A 143 5.73 -4.86 10.70
CA LEU A 143 5.33 -5.16 12.07
C LEU A 143 3.89 -4.74 12.37
N THR A 144 3.44 -3.60 11.85
CA THR A 144 2.05 -3.15 11.98
C THR A 144 1.10 -4.10 11.26
N ALA A 145 1.43 -4.54 10.04
CA ALA A 145 0.65 -5.53 9.32
C ALA A 145 0.56 -6.85 10.10
N ALA A 146 1.68 -7.32 10.65
CA ALA A 146 1.73 -8.53 11.47
C ALA A 146 0.90 -8.39 12.75
N LEU A 147 0.97 -7.24 13.44
CA LEU A 147 0.14 -6.94 14.61
C LEU A 147 -1.35 -7.02 14.28
N CYS A 148 -1.74 -6.52 13.11
CA CYS A 148 -3.11 -6.56 12.59
C CYS A 148 -3.49 -7.94 12.00
N GLN A 149 -2.61 -8.94 12.04
CA GLN A 149 -2.80 -10.27 11.46
C GLN A 149 -3.08 -10.23 9.95
N MET A 150 -2.53 -9.23 9.26
CA MET A 150 -2.59 -9.08 7.81
C MET A 150 -1.39 -9.77 7.14
N HIS A 151 -1.59 -10.18 5.88
CA HIS A 151 -0.50 -10.73 5.05
C HIS A 151 0.29 -9.60 4.42
N TRP A 152 1.59 -9.55 4.71
CA TRP A 152 2.50 -8.57 4.11
C TRP A 152 2.86 -8.96 2.68
N ILE A 153 2.65 -8.03 1.74
CA ILE A 153 3.11 -8.15 0.36
C ILE A 153 4.32 -7.22 0.17
N SER A 154 5.37 -7.72 -0.47
CA SER A 154 6.58 -6.94 -0.75
C SER A 154 6.24 -5.57 -1.33
N PRO A 155 6.82 -4.49 -0.79
CA PRO A 155 6.54 -3.13 -1.25
C PRO A 155 6.86 -2.92 -2.73
N LEU A 156 6.09 -2.07 -3.40
CA LEU A 156 6.42 -1.53 -4.70
C LEU A 156 7.08 -0.17 -4.50
N VAL A 157 8.33 -0.01 -4.93
CA VAL A 157 9.12 1.18 -4.65
C VAL A 157 9.58 1.85 -5.93
N LEU A 158 9.34 3.17 -6.06
CA LEU A 158 9.94 4.02 -7.07
C LEU A 158 11.00 4.89 -6.42
N HIS A 159 12.26 4.53 -6.62
CA HIS A 159 13.39 5.32 -6.15
C HIS A 159 13.59 6.58 -6.99
N TRP A 160 14.12 7.65 -6.34
CA TRP A 160 14.47 8.93 -6.97
C TRP A 160 13.34 9.55 -7.78
N ALA A 161 12.14 9.44 -7.27
CA ALA A 161 10.88 9.70 -7.98
C ALA A 161 10.75 11.09 -8.62
N ARG A 162 11.48 12.11 -8.13
CA ARG A 162 11.48 13.46 -8.71
C ARG A 162 12.35 13.60 -9.96
N ASN A 163 13.22 12.62 -10.23
CA ASN A 163 14.26 12.73 -11.26
C ASN A 163 14.32 11.53 -12.20
N VAL A 164 13.41 10.57 -12.07
CA VAL A 164 13.32 9.46 -13.03
C VAL A 164 12.82 9.96 -14.38
N SER A 165 13.19 9.26 -15.44
CA SER A 165 12.66 9.54 -16.76
C SER A 165 11.17 9.25 -16.84
N ASP A 166 10.46 9.94 -17.76
CA ASP A 166 9.04 9.66 -18.02
C ASP A 166 8.79 8.20 -18.40
N MET A 167 9.74 7.59 -19.12
CA MET A 167 9.67 6.17 -19.48
C MET A 167 9.74 5.27 -18.24
N THR A 168 10.67 5.52 -17.34
CA THR A 168 10.81 4.75 -16.08
C THR A 168 9.54 4.88 -15.23
N LEU A 169 9.03 6.11 -15.11
CA LEU A 169 7.81 6.39 -14.38
C LEU A 169 6.61 5.68 -15.01
N TYR A 170 6.48 5.73 -16.33
CA TYR A 170 5.40 5.03 -17.05
C TYR A 170 5.47 3.52 -16.83
N GLN A 171 6.66 2.92 -16.96
CA GLN A 171 6.86 1.48 -16.74
C GLN A 171 6.51 1.07 -15.31
N HIS A 172 6.88 1.89 -14.32
CA HIS A 172 6.55 1.65 -12.93
C HIS A 172 5.02 1.71 -12.67
N ALA A 173 4.35 2.71 -13.23
CA ALA A 173 2.90 2.84 -13.13
C ALA A 173 2.16 1.70 -13.86
N GLU A 174 2.69 1.19 -14.99
CA GLU A 174 2.18 -0.01 -15.66
C GLU A 174 2.38 -1.27 -14.82
N ALA A 175 3.54 -1.44 -14.20
CA ALA A 175 3.80 -2.57 -13.29
C ALA A 175 2.81 -2.56 -12.11
N TYR A 176 2.56 -1.38 -11.54
CA TYR A 176 1.56 -1.21 -10.48
C TYR A 176 0.14 -1.59 -10.96
N ARG A 177 -0.28 -1.08 -12.13
CA ARG A 177 -1.57 -1.41 -12.71
C ARG A 177 -1.71 -2.91 -12.99
N ASN A 178 -0.65 -3.53 -13.54
CA ASN A 178 -0.67 -4.95 -13.87
C ASN A 178 -0.80 -5.82 -12.62
N TRP A 179 -0.09 -5.48 -11.54
CA TRP A 179 -0.27 -6.14 -10.27
C TRP A 179 -1.71 -5.99 -9.74
N LEU A 180 -2.29 -4.79 -9.79
CA LEU A 180 -3.66 -4.55 -9.32
C LEU A 180 -4.73 -5.32 -10.09
N ARG A 181 -4.47 -5.75 -11.33
CA ARG A 181 -5.41 -6.61 -12.10
C ARG A 181 -5.57 -8.00 -11.49
N ALA A 182 -4.56 -8.50 -10.79
CA ALA A 182 -4.58 -9.80 -10.13
C ALA A 182 -3.70 -9.78 -8.85
N PRO A 183 -4.09 -9.01 -7.81
CA PRO A 183 -3.20 -8.63 -6.70
C PRO A 183 -2.76 -9.79 -5.81
N LEU A 184 -3.43 -10.96 -5.88
CA LEU A 184 -3.13 -12.13 -5.06
C LEU A 184 -2.73 -13.36 -5.90
N GLN A 185 -2.50 -13.20 -7.20
CA GLN A 185 -2.25 -14.32 -8.10
C GLN A 185 -0.93 -15.05 -7.79
N ASP A 186 0.09 -14.29 -7.35
CA ASP A 186 1.43 -14.83 -7.09
C ASP A 186 1.65 -15.32 -5.64
N ILE A 187 0.69 -15.06 -4.74
CA ILE A 187 0.84 -15.40 -3.31
C ILE A 187 0.55 -16.88 -3.05
N GLY A 188 -0.24 -17.54 -3.90
CA GLY A 188 -0.57 -18.96 -3.78
C GLY A 188 0.52 -19.94 -4.23
N ALA A 189 1.63 -19.45 -4.80
CA ALA A 189 2.70 -20.31 -5.33
C ALA A 189 3.81 -20.61 -4.29
N ASN A 190 3.86 -19.91 -3.16
CA ASN A 190 4.92 -20.07 -2.16
C ASN A 190 4.51 -20.74 -0.84
N ASP A 191 3.25 -21.17 -0.69
CA ASP A 191 2.79 -21.83 0.54
C ASP A 191 2.94 -23.37 0.53
N GLY A 192 3.91 -23.87 -0.19
CA GLY A 192 4.16 -25.31 -0.36
C GLY A 192 5.62 -25.71 -0.17
N SER A 193 6.26 -25.36 0.96
CA SER A 193 7.43 -26.11 1.48
C SER A 193 7.94 -25.42 2.77
N ASP A 194 7.61 -25.94 3.90
CA ASP A 194 8.34 -26.60 5.00
C ASP A 194 7.50 -26.65 6.26
#